data_91ef47c0b194489e20b502c9d6783d41
#
_entry.id   91ef47c0b194489e20b502c9d6783d41
#
_cell.length_a   1.000
_cell.length_b   1.000
_cell.length_c   1.000
_cell.angle_alpha   90.00
_cell.angle_beta   90.00
_cell.angle_gamma   90.00
#
_symmetry.space_group_name_H-M   'P 1'
#
loop_
_entity.id
_entity.type
_entity.pdbx_description
1 polymer ?
#
loop_
_entity_poly.entity_id
_entity_poly.type
_entity_poly.pdbx_seq_one_letter_code
_entity_poly.pdbx_strand_id
1 'polypeptide(L)'
;MKRTICVLCMILTLFCVCACGDAPENRTKKNTTKTVSDVLNGDTKSSQSESSKKPEVYAAEDDVQSEKCDVDLAAMNATMVYAEVSNIMTTPKNYMGKIIKMKGDFSVYETPARNYYACIIADATACCSQGIEFVLKDARKYPDEYPAQGTEITVIGEFETYLEDGKTYCQLKDARMYK
;
A
#
# COMPACT_ATOMS: atom_id res chain seq x y z
N MET A 1 -44.81 -21.67 1.27
CA MET A 1 -43.48 -21.09 0.82
C MET A 1 -42.46 -20.97 1.95
N LYS A 2 -42.80 -20.64 3.20
CA LYS A 2 -41.80 -20.53 4.30
C LYS A 2 -41.21 -21.87 4.80
N ARG A 3 -41.92 -22.97 4.64
CA ARG A 3 -41.44 -24.31 5.09
C ARG A 3 -40.47 -25.00 4.13
N THR A 4 -40.52 -24.69 2.85
CA THR A 4 -39.63 -25.25 1.82
C THR A 4 -38.26 -24.60 1.84
N ILE A 5 -38.15 -23.35 2.26
CA ILE A 5 -36.85 -22.62 2.36
C ILE A 5 -36.01 -23.13 3.53
N CYS A 6 -36.66 -23.51 4.66
CA CYS A 6 -35.95 -24.08 5.82
C CYS A 6 -35.34 -25.47 5.54
N VAL A 7 -35.97 -26.30 4.73
CA VAL A 7 -35.44 -27.63 4.39
C VAL A 7 -34.27 -27.54 3.44
N LEU A 8 -34.27 -26.55 2.53
CA LEU A 8 -33.14 -26.29 1.60
C LEU A 8 -31.89 -25.80 2.33
N CYS A 9 -32.06 -24.95 3.37
CA CYS A 9 -30.93 -24.48 4.18
C CYS A 9 -30.31 -25.59 5.04
N MET A 10 -31.09 -26.58 5.52
CA MET A 10 -30.54 -27.69 6.31
C MET A 10 -29.72 -28.68 5.48
N ILE A 11 -29.98 -28.80 4.19
CA ILE A 11 -29.23 -29.71 3.30
C ILE A 11 -27.88 -29.11 2.89
N LEU A 12 -27.76 -27.81 2.87
CA LEU A 12 -26.52 -27.12 2.48
C LEU A 12 -25.43 -27.12 3.58
N THR A 13 -25.81 -27.38 4.84
CA THR A 13 -24.86 -27.41 5.96
C THR A 13 -24.19 -28.77 6.21
N LEU A 14 -24.57 -29.81 5.48
CA LEU A 14 -24.06 -31.17 5.71
C LEU A 14 -22.87 -31.59 4.82
N PHE A 15 -22.36 -30.68 3.97
CA PHE A 15 -21.27 -30.99 3.04
C PHE A 15 -19.89 -30.38 3.38
N CYS A 16 -19.70 -29.83 4.56
CA CYS A 16 -18.42 -29.20 4.97
C CYS A 16 -17.70 -29.95 6.11
N VAL A 17 -17.63 -31.29 6.05
CA VAL A 17 -16.71 -32.03 6.93
C VAL A 17 -16.12 -33.18 6.11
N CYS A 18 -14.91 -32.99 5.59
CA CYS A 18 -13.87 -34.02 5.37
C CYS A 18 -12.78 -33.47 4.45
N ALA A 19 -11.68 -33.04 5.02
CA ALA A 19 -10.34 -33.20 4.46
C ALA A 19 -9.30 -32.82 5.54
N CYS A 20 -9.12 -33.68 6.53
CA CYS A 20 -7.83 -33.87 7.17
C CYS A 20 -7.16 -34.99 6.41
N GLY A 21 -6.01 -34.69 5.79
CA GLY A 21 -5.16 -35.65 5.08
C GLY A 21 -3.71 -35.44 5.52
N ASP A 22 -3.19 -36.53 6.03
CA ASP A 22 -1.92 -36.78 6.71
C ASP A 22 -0.66 -36.19 6.10
N ALA A 23 0.28 -35.87 7.00
CA ALA A 23 1.70 -35.67 6.73
C ALA A 23 2.41 -37.00 6.49
N PRO A 24 3.46 -37.06 5.68
CA PRO A 24 4.57 -37.97 5.96
C PRO A 24 5.87 -37.27 6.28
N GLU A 25 6.47 -37.84 7.23
CA GLU A 25 7.73 -37.66 7.91
C GLU A 25 8.95 -37.81 6.99
N ASN A 26 9.99 -37.02 7.32
CA ASN A 26 11.41 -37.39 7.29
C ASN A 26 12.16 -37.51 5.95
N ARG A 27 13.06 -36.58 5.73
CA ARG A 27 14.44 -36.88 5.36
C ARG A 27 15.43 -35.76 5.63
N THR A 28 16.19 -35.97 6.69
CA THR A 28 17.47 -35.33 6.99
C THR A 28 18.46 -35.49 5.83
N LYS A 29 19.03 -34.41 5.30
CA LYS A 29 20.40 -34.43 4.74
C LYS A 29 21.07 -33.07 4.84
N LYS A 30 22.02 -33.02 5.78
CA LYS A 30 23.40 -32.54 5.77
C LYS A 30 23.75 -31.20 5.10
N ASN A 31 24.24 -30.34 5.98
CA ASN A 31 25.11 -29.18 5.79
C ASN A 31 26.06 -29.26 4.57
N THR A 32 26.17 -28.14 3.88
CA THR A 32 27.45 -27.65 3.40
C THR A 32 27.45 -26.13 3.44
N THR A 33 28.18 -25.61 4.40
CA THR A 33 28.61 -24.21 4.52
C THR A 33 29.46 -23.89 3.29
N LYS A 34 29.06 -22.90 2.48
CA LYS A 34 29.95 -22.24 1.53
C LYS A 34 30.20 -20.81 1.98
N THR A 35 31.44 -20.60 2.31
CA THR A 35 32.08 -19.36 2.73
C THR A 35 32.06 -18.32 1.60
N VAL A 36 31.80 -17.07 2.00
CA VAL A 36 31.80 -15.88 1.16
C VAL A 36 33.22 -15.51 0.74
N SER A 37 33.83 -16.20 -0.25
CA SER A 37 35.16 -15.83 -0.76
C SER A 37 35.41 -16.09 -2.24
N ASP A 38 34.45 -16.58 -3.02
CA ASP A 38 34.70 -16.95 -4.41
C ASP A 38 33.70 -16.35 -5.41
N VAL A 39 33.58 -15.04 -5.48
CA VAL A 39 33.04 -14.35 -6.67
C VAL A 39 33.71 -12.98 -6.84
N LEU A 40 35.01 -13.01 -7.11
CA LEU A 40 35.70 -11.88 -7.73
C LEU A 40 36.59 -12.48 -8.82
N ASN A 41 36.06 -12.52 -10.03
CA ASN A 41 36.76 -12.32 -11.32
C ASN A 41 35.91 -12.88 -12.45
N GLY A 42 35.63 -12.04 -13.42
CA GLY A 42 34.96 -12.45 -14.67
C GLY A 42 34.45 -11.26 -15.45
N ASP A 43 35.35 -10.63 -16.14
CA ASP A 43 35.29 -9.62 -17.20
C ASP A 43 33.99 -9.38 -17.97
N THR A 44 33.66 -8.10 -18.05
CA THR A 44 33.35 -7.25 -19.23
C THR A 44 32.59 -7.86 -20.41
N LYS A 45 31.36 -7.39 -20.64
CA LYS A 45 31.04 -6.84 -21.98
C LYS A 45 29.81 -5.89 -21.96
N SER A 46 30.09 -4.68 -22.35
CA SER A 46 29.19 -3.58 -22.72
C SER A 46 28.00 -4.05 -23.60
N SER A 47 26.81 -3.58 -23.22
CA SER A 47 25.78 -3.25 -24.18
C SER A 47 25.02 -2.03 -23.64
N GLN A 48 25.33 -0.89 -24.23
CA GLN A 48 24.55 0.32 -24.13
C GLN A 48 23.16 0.07 -24.68
N SER A 49 22.15 0.22 -23.83
CA SER A 49 20.79 0.51 -24.25
C SER A 49 20.49 1.90 -23.75
N GLU A 50 20.43 2.84 -24.68
CA GLU A 50 19.94 4.20 -24.43
C GLU A 50 18.48 4.10 -23.98
N SER A 51 18.27 4.19 -22.67
CA SER A 51 16.97 4.48 -22.08
C SER A 51 16.84 5.99 -22.00
N SER A 52 15.96 6.56 -22.81
CA SER A 52 15.59 7.97 -22.74
C SER A 52 15.15 8.31 -21.32
N LYS A 53 15.93 9.13 -20.63
CA LYS A 53 15.61 9.72 -19.34
C LYS A 53 14.36 10.59 -19.48
N LYS A 54 13.22 10.05 -19.05
CA LYS A 54 12.02 10.83 -18.68
C LYS A 54 12.45 11.71 -17.49
N PRO A 55 12.16 13.02 -17.45
CA PRO A 55 12.53 13.84 -16.31
C PRO A 55 11.86 13.27 -15.05
N GLU A 56 12.66 12.93 -14.06
CA GLU A 56 12.18 12.55 -12.73
C GLU A 56 11.60 13.78 -12.05
N VAL A 57 10.29 13.85 -11.95
CA VAL A 57 9.51 14.92 -11.31
C VAL A 57 9.42 14.68 -9.79
N TYR A 58 10.15 13.69 -9.26
CA TYR A 58 10.11 13.31 -7.84
C TYR A 58 11.33 13.88 -7.10
N ALA A 59 11.08 14.44 -5.90
CA ALA A 59 12.17 14.82 -5.00
C ALA A 59 12.91 13.57 -4.49
N ALA A 60 14.21 13.71 -4.19
CA ALA A 60 15.04 12.62 -3.72
C ALA A 60 14.57 12.11 -2.34
N GLU A 61 14.76 10.81 -2.06
CA GLU A 61 14.37 10.18 -0.78
C GLU A 61 15.02 10.82 0.46
N ASP A 62 16.19 11.43 0.32
CA ASP A 62 16.89 12.11 1.42
C ASP A 62 16.12 13.33 1.97
N ASP A 63 15.30 14.00 1.15
CA ASP A 63 14.45 15.10 1.58
C ASP A 63 13.27 14.63 2.44
N VAL A 64 12.78 13.41 2.21
CA VAL A 64 11.63 12.83 2.90
C VAL A 64 11.89 12.54 4.37
N GLN A 65 13.12 12.12 4.71
CA GLN A 65 13.52 11.75 6.08
C GLN A 65 13.58 12.96 7.01
N SER A 66 13.85 14.14 6.49
CA SER A 66 14.03 15.37 7.27
C SER A 66 12.73 16.14 7.51
N GLU A 67 11.63 15.78 6.82
CA GLU A 67 10.38 16.50 6.95
C GLU A 67 9.68 16.19 8.27
N LYS A 68 9.41 17.27 9.04
CA LYS A 68 8.70 17.17 10.30
C LYS A 68 7.22 16.84 10.05
N CYS A 69 6.75 15.76 10.66
CA CYS A 69 5.35 15.36 10.67
C CYS A 69 4.86 15.09 12.10
N ASP A 70 3.55 15.17 12.31
CA ASP A 70 2.93 14.89 13.60
C ASP A 70 2.68 13.39 13.78
N VAL A 71 2.46 12.68 12.66
CA VAL A 71 2.25 11.23 12.62
C VAL A 71 3.11 10.65 11.50
N ASP A 72 4.12 9.85 11.86
CA ASP A 72 4.99 9.16 10.90
C ASP A 72 4.58 7.69 10.75
N LEU A 73 3.67 7.42 9.81
CA LEU A 73 3.25 6.07 9.48
C LEU A 73 4.33 5.30 8.71
N ALA A 74 5.22 6.00 8.01
CA ALA A 74 6.30 5.37 7.24
C ALA A 74 7.38 4.73 8.14
N ALA A 75 7.48 5.17 9.41
CA ALA A 75 8.38 4.59 10.38
C ALA A 75 7.80 3.37 11.13
N MET A 76 6.52 3.06 10.93
CA MET A 76 5.82 1.97 11.61
C MET A 76 6.00 0.64 10.87
N ASN A 77 5.94 -0.48 11.60
CA ASN A 77 5.85 -1.80 10.96
C ASN A 77 4.45 -2.06 10.38
N ALA A 78 4.31 -3.06 9.51
CA ALA A 78 3.07 -3.34 8.77
C ALA A 78 1.83 -3.48 9.66
N THR A 79 1.95 -4.13 10.83
CA THR A 79 0.82 -4.30 11.75
C THR A 79 0.41 -2.97 12.39
N MET A 80 1.39 -2.17 12.78
CA MET A 80 1.14 -0.87 13.44
C MET A 80 0.57 0.16 12.45
N VAL A 81 1.13 0.24 11.24
CA VAL A 81 0.64 1.20 10.24
C VAL A 81 -0.80 0.88 9.85
N TYR A 82 -1.16 -0.39 9.67
CA TYR A 82 -2.52 -0.79 9.34
C TYR A 82 -3.52 -0.41 10.46
N ALA A 83 -3.14 -0.68 11.72
CA ALA A 83 -3.96 -0.31 12.89
C ALA A 83 -4.14 1.20 13.00
N GLU A 84 -3.07 1.97 12.79
CA GLU A 84 -3.13 3.43 12.91
C GLU A 84 -3.93 4.07 11.76
N VAL A 85 -3.81 3.58 10.52
CA VAL A 85 -4.67 4.04 9.42
C VAL A 85 -6.14 3.70 9.72
N SER A 86 -6.43 2.54 10.32
CA SER A 86 -7.79 2.21 10.77
C SER A 86 -8.30 3.20 11.83
N ASN A 87 -7.45 3.61 12.78
CA ASN A 87 -7.79 4.64 13.78
C ASN A 87 -8.10 5.99 13.11
N ILE A 88 -7.26 6.42 12.17
CA ILE A 88 -7.46 7.66 11.41
C ILE A 88 -8.82 7.65 10.72
N MET A 89 -9.17 6.55 10.05
CA MET A 89 -10.43 6.43 9.31
C MET A 89 -11.66 6.35 10.23
N THR A 90 -11.53 5.77 11.43
CA THR A 90 -12.65 5.60 12.36
C THR A 90 -12.82 6.77 13.33
N THR A 91 -11.74 7.49 13.64
CA THR A 91 -11.75 8.65 14.54
C THR A 91 -11.08 9.88 13.92
N PRO A 92 -11.51 10.33 12.73
CA PRO A 92 -10.81 11.35 11.95
C PRO A 92 -10.66 12.68 12.68
N LYS A 93 -11.57 13.01 13.58
CA LYS A 93 -11.52 14.26 14.38
C LYS A 93 -10.22 14.40 15.20
N ASN A 94 -9.60 13.29 15.60
CA ASN A 94 -8.37 13.31 16.39
C ASN A 94 -7.13 13.65 15.56
N TYR A 95 -7.28 13.64 14.23
CA TYR A 95 -6.18 13.83 13.29
C TYR A 95 -6.31 15.09 12.43
N MET A 96 -7.43 15.80 12.53
CA MET A 96 -7.67 17.03 11.77
C MET A 96 -6.52 18.04 11.92
N GLY A 97 -6.00 18.52 10.79
CA GLY A 97 -4.91 19.49 10.73
C GLY A 97 -3.52 18.94 11.05
N LYS A 98 -3.38 17.66 11.37
CA LYS A 98 -2.06 17.03 11.60
C LYS A 98 -1.34 16.76 10.28
N ILE A 99 -0.04 16.96 10.27
CA ILE A 99 0.82 16.55 9.17
C ILE A 99 1.11 15.05 9.30
N ILE A 100 0.66 14.28 8.33
CA ILE A 100 0.83 12.82 8.31
C ILE A 100 1.79 12.45 7.17
N LYS A 101 2.79 11.61 7.49
CA LYS A 101 3.66 10.95 6.53
C LYS A 101 3.27 9.49 6.41
N MET A 102 3.01 9.02 5.19
CA MET A 102 2.56 7.67 4.90
C MET A 102 3.35 7.08 3.73
N LYS A 103 3.76 5.82 3.85
CA LYS A 103 4.41 5.05 2.80
C LYS A 103 3.54 3.86 2.41
N GLY A 104 3.35 3.66 1.10
CA GLY A 104 2.51 2.59 0.58
C GLY A 104 2.43 2.62 -0.95
N ASP A 105 1.52 1.86 -1.53
CA ASP A 105 1.37 1.74 -2.96
C ASP A 105 0.50 2.87 -3.54
N PHE A 106 0.96 3.48 -4.63
CA PHE A 106 0.17 4.45 -5.38
C PHE A 106 -1.05 3.77 -6.01
N SER A 107 -2.21 4.37 -5.80
CA SER A 107 -3.44 3.96 -6.44
C SER A 107 -4.19 5.15 -7.02
N VAL A 108 -4.86 4.93 -8.14
CA VAL A 108 -5.76 5.92 -8.76
C VAL A 108 -7.12 5.28 -9.02
N TYR A 109 -8.16 6.03 -8.71
CA TYR A 109 -9.53 5.72 -9.11
C TYR A 109 -10.02 6.81 -10.07
N GLU A 110 -10.20 6.42 -11.32
CA GLU A 110 -10.60 7.32 -12.40
C GLU A 110 -12.11 7.37 -12.53
N THR A 111 -12.66 8.59 -12.56
CA THR A 111 -14.08 8.83 -12.85
C THR A 111 -14.20 9.83 -14.00
N PRO A 112 -15.37 9.94 -14.65
CA PRO A 112 -15.58 10.97 -15.67
C PRO A 112 -15.43 12.41 -15.16
N ALA A 113 -15.60 12.64 -13.85
CA ALA A 113 -15.54 13.97 -13.24
C ALA A 113 -14.12 14.32 -12.78
N ARG A 114 -13.40 13.39 -12.17
CA ARG A 114 -12.05 13.60 -11.63
C ARG A 114 -11.34 12.28 -11.31
N ASN A 115 -10.06 12.35 -11.10
CA ASN A 115 -9.26 11.25 -10.56
C ASN A 115 -9.07 11.42 -9.05
N TYR A 116 -9.13 10.31 -8.32
CA TYR A 116 -8.82 10.23 -6.90
C TYR A 116 -7.52 9.46 -6.74
N TYR A 117 -6.56 10.04 -6.03
CA TYR A 117 -5.25 9.44 -5.78
C TYR A 117 -5.16 9.01 -4.33
N ALA A 118 -4.64 7.83 -4.09
CA ALA A 118 -4.51 7.28 -2.75
C ALA A 118 -3.17 6.59 -2.53
N CYS A 119 -2.71 6.62 -1.30
CA CYS A 119 -1.61 5.81 -0.79
C CYS A 119 -2.22 4.62 -0.05
N ILE A 120 -1.98 3.42 -0.55
CA ILE A 120 -2.61 2.18 -0.07
C ILE A 120 -1.59 1.37 0.73
N ILE A 121 -2.03 0.85 1.87
CA ILE A 121 -1.27 -0.12 2.66
C ILE A 121 -2.03 -1.44 2.74
N ALA A 122 -1.29 -2.54 2.82
CA ALA A 122 -1.83 -3.86 3.12
C ALA A 122 -1.64 -4.19 4.61
N ASP A 123 -2.46 -5.08 5.13
CA ASP A 123 -2.20 -5.69 6.42
C ASP A 123 -0.99 -6.64 6.37
N ALA A 124 -0.55 -7.14 7.53
CA ALA A 124 0.62 -8.02 7.63
C ALA A 124 0.50 -9.33 6.82
N THR A 125 -0.72 -9.73 6.45
CA THR A 125 -1.02 -10.93 5.65
C THR A 125 -1.31 -10.62 4.19
N ALA A 126 -1.35 -9.34 3.83
CA ALA A 126 -1.73 -8.82 2.51
C ALA A 126 -3.12 -9.28 2.02
N CYS A 127 -4.00 -9.69 2.93
CA CYS A 127 -5.36 -10.10 2.59
C CYS A 127 -6.35 -8.92 2.57
N CYS A 128 -6.04 -7.84 3.26
CA CYS A 128 -6.85 -6.63 3.35
C CYS A 128 -5.98 -5.41 3.08
N SER A 129 -6.56 -4.41 2.45
CA SER A 129 -5.90 -3.13 2.20
C SER A 129 -6.78 -1.97 2.63
N GLN A 130 -6.17 -0.88 3.04
CA GLN A 130 -6.82 0.41 3.28
C GLN A 130 -5.85 1.52 2.91
N GLY A 131 -6.34 2.74 2.78
CA GLY A 131 -5.50 3.85 2.37
C GLY A 131 -6.16 5.19 2.64
N ILE A 132 -5.38 6.23 2.44
CA ILE A 132 -5.84 7.61 2.57
C ILE A 132 -5.65 8.29 1.22
N GLU A 133 -6.68 9.01 0.78
CA GLU A 133 -6.58 9.85 -0.41
C GLU A 133 -5.61 11.00 -0.19
N PHE A 134 -5.05 11.53 -1.28
CA PHE A 134 -4.23 12.72 -1.22
C PHE A 134 -4.47 13.66 -2.41
N VAL A 135 -4.33 14.94 -2.13
CA VAL A 135 -4.36 16.00 -3.14
C VAL A 135 -3.02 16.73 -3.11
N LEU A 136 -2.29 16.66 -4.22
CA LEU A 136 -0.98 17.28 -4.31
C LEU A 136 -1.09 18.81 -4.24
N LYS A 137 -0.15 19.43 -3.52
CA LYS A 137 -0.01 20.89 -3.48
C LYS A 137 0.28 21.46 -4.86
N ASP A 138 1.17 20.80 -5.59
CA ASP A 138 1.53 21.20 -6.94
C ASP A 138 0.75 20.34 -7.94
N ALA A 139 -0.03 21.00 -8.80
CA ALA A 139 -0.81 20.30 -9.81
C ALA A 139 0.09 19.51 -10.75
N ARG A 140 -0.23 18.21 -10.94
CA ARG A 140 0.45 17.31 -11.88
C ARG A 140 -0.54 16.76 -12.88
N LYS A 141 -0.03 16.46 -14.07
CA LYS A 141 -0.84 15.91 -15.16
C LYS A 141 -0.78 14.39 -15.13
N TYR A 142 -1.93 13.77 -14.89
CA TYR A 142 -2.07 12.32 -14.97
C TYR A 142 -2.30 11.90 -16.45
N PRO A 143 -1.73 10.77 -16.91
CA PRO A 143 -0.82 9.87 -16.17
C PRO A 143 0.66 10.26 -16.23
N ASP A 144 1.03 11.26 -17.02
CA ASP A 144 2.43 11.52 -17.45
C ASP A 144 3.37 11.87 -16.28
N GLU A 145 2.84 12.54 -15.25
CA GLU A 145 3.60 13.06 -14.10
C GLU A 145 3.29 12.29 -12.81
N TYR A 146 2.64 11.14 -12.92
CA TYR A 146 2.37 10.24 -11.81
C TYR A 146 3.12 8.91 -11.98
N PRO A 147 3.42 8.19 -10.88
CA PRO A 147 3.97 6.84 -10.96
C PRO A 147 2.93 5.88 -11.55
N ALA A 148 3.40 4.72 -12.02
CA ALA A 148 2.48 3.63 -12.36
C ALA A 148 1.73 3.15 -11.12
N GLN A 149 0.49 2.72 -11.29
CA GLN A 149 -0.30 2.14 -10.20
C GLN A 149 0.44 0.96 -9.55
N GLY A 150 0.41 0.87 -8.22
CA GLY A 150 1.16 -0.12 -7.45
C GLY A 150 2.63 0.23 -7.22
N THR A 151 3.09 1.39 -7.67
CA THR A 151 4.44 1.86 -7.32
C THR A 151 4.46 2.32 -5.87
N GLU A 152 5.47 1.89 -5.11
CA GLU A 152 5.68 2.39 -3.74
C GLU A 152 5.99 3.89 -3.76
N ILE A 153 5.26 4.64 -2.95
CA ILE A 153 5.40 6.09 -2.78
C ILE A 153 5.42 6.46 -1.31
N THR A 154 5.99 7.62 -1.00
CA THR A 154 5.81 8.30 0.28
C THR A 154 5.02 9.57 0.06
N VAL A 155 3.98 9.80 0.86
CA VAL A 155 3.14 10.99 0.80
C VAL A 155 3.17 11.70 2.15
N ILE A 156 3.33 13.02 2.13
CA ILE A 156 3.27 13.88 3.32
C ILE A 156 2.27 14.99 3.05
N GLY A 157 1.26 15.15 3.93
CA GLY A 157 0.25 16.18 3.76
C GLY A 157 -0.53 16.43 5.04
N GLU A 158 -1.32 17.49 5.05
CA GLU A 158 -2.20 17.84 6.16
C GLU A 158 -3.49 17.03 6.09
N PHE A 159 -3.82 16.33 7.16
CA PHE A 159 -5.04 15.51 7.22
C PHE A 159 -6.28 16.36 7.38
N GLU A 160 -7.27 16.11 6.52
CA GLU A 160 -8.60 16.67 6.62
C GLU A 160 -9.69 15.68 6.21
N THR A 161 -10.93 16.06 6.47
CA THR A 161 -12.11 15.38 5.93
C THR A 161 -12.86 16.29 4.98
N TYR A 162 -13.46 15.72 3.95
CA TYR A 162 -14.33 16.43 3.01
C TYR A 162 -15.65 15.69 2.81
N LEU A 163 -16.66 16.41 2.35
CA LEU A 163 -17.99 15.87 2.08
C LEU A 163 -18.20 15.77 0.57
N GLU A 164 -18.57 14.58 0.09
CA GLU A 164 -18.94 14.33 -1.30
C GLU A 164 -20.11 13.35 -1.35
N ASP A 165 -21.15 13.69 -2.11
CA ASP A 165 -22.38 12.89 -2.25
C ASP A 165 -23.01 12.47 -0.90
N GLY A 166 -22.94 13.36 0.09
CA GLY A 166 -23.49 13.14 1.44
C GLY A 166 -22.68 12.18 2.32
N LYS A 167 -21.48 11.76 1.87
CA LYS A 167 -20.55 10.92 2.62
C LYS A 167 -19.29 11.70 3.00
N THR A 168 -18.74 11.39 4.16
CA THR A 168 -17.48 11.98 4.62
C THR A 168 -16.32 11.08 4.21
N TYR A 169 -15.31 11.67 3.57
CA TYR A 169 -14.07 11.04 3.16
C TYR A 169 -12.89 11.69 3.86
N CYS A 170 -11.75 10.98 3.90
CA CYS A 170 -10.50 11.44 4.49
C CYS A 170 -9.45 11.63 3.41
N GLN A 171 -8.68 12.73 3.49
CA GLN A 171 -7.58 12.99 2.57
C GLN A 171 -6.41 13.70 3.24
N LEU A 172 -5.24 13.63 2.61
CA LEU A 172 -4.10 14.47 2.87
C LEU A 172 -4.09 15.60 1.85
N LYS A 173 -4.42 16.83 2.27
CA LYS A 173 -4.36 18.00 1.38
C LYS A 173 -2.96 18.59 1.35
N ASP A 174 -2.70 19.47 0.38
CA ASP A 174 -1.41 20.11 0.16
C ASP A 174 -0.25 19.13 0.19
N ALA A 175 -0.50 17.92 -0.30
CA ALA A 175 0.42 16.81 -0.18
C ALA A 175 1.64 16.95 -1.10
N ARG A 176 2.76 16.41 -0.65
CA ARG A 176 3.95 16.15 -1.47
C ARG A 176 4.13 14.64 -1.61
N MET A 177 4.45 14.20 -2.81
CA MET A 177 4.65 12.79 -3.14
C MET A 177 6.08 12.56 -3.59
N TYR A 178 6.72 11.55 -3.03
CA TYR A 178 8.09 11.10 -3.26
C TYR A 178 8.09 9.65 -3.74
N LYS A 179 9.11 9.29 -4.53
CA LYS A 179 9.30 7.96 -5.08
C LYS A 179 10.74 7.52 -4.89
#